data_4a4653737ec684017335b55c8df5a8bc
#
_entry.id   4a4653737ec684017335b55c8df5a8bc
#
_cell.length_a   1.000
_cell.length_b   1.000
_cell.length_c   1.000
_cell.angle_alpha   90.00
_cell.angle_beta   90.00
_cell.angle_gamma   90.00
#
_symmetry.space_group_name_H-M   'P 1'
#
loop_
_entity.id
_entity.type
_entity.pdbx_description
1 polymer ?
#
loop_
_entity_poly.entity_id
_entity_poly.type
_entity_poly.pdbx_seq_one_letter_code
_entity_poly.pdbx_strand_id
1 'polypeptide(L)'
;MSEDMIIPMMQDQCPVMHSTVTTNVFDIILDDNIREPSYYRDAFQVFRQAQQGDKIRMILNNSGGRLDSAVCFVNLMKETEAEVFAILEGETHSAASIIALNAHVIQVKPYASMMIHHASFGSGGTVQNVMDHVNFTSKQTERLIRETYKFFLTESELDEVIRNREIWLTDEEIGERLDLMFEARGSEPCDCGDPSCGIEEDEFSLEDVIQEKVDAAVALALNPPVEKKKASRPKKKTELPVVL
;
A
#
# COMPACT_ATOMS: atom_id res chain seq x y z
N MET A 1 20.95 70.98 -25.34
CA MET A 1 19.89 70.01 -25.41
C MET A 1 20.33 68.85 -24.48
N SER A 2 19.85 68.90 -23.26
CA SER A 2 20.12 67.88 -22.23
C SER A 2 19.04 66.81 -22.33
N GLU A 3 19.44 65.58 -22.72
CA GLU A 3 18.55 64.42 -22.70
C GLU A 3 18.39 63.99 -21.25
N ASP A 4 17.20 64.21 -20.70
CA ASP A 4 16.79 63.68 -19.42
C ASP A 4 16.70 62.17 -19.53
N MET A 5 17.67 61.49 -18.93
CA MET A 5 17.70 60.04 -18.76
C MET A 5 16.65 59.67 -17.71
N ILE A 6 15.47 59.28 -18.15
CA ILE A 6 14.42 58.72 -17.29
C ILE A 6 14.92 57.36 -16.81
N ILE A 7 15.38 57.31 -15.58
CA ILE A 7 15.64 56.03 -14.88
C ILE A 7 14.27 55.43 -14.58
N PRO A 8 13.92 54.24 -15.13
CA PRO A 8 12.68 53.59 -14.73
C PRO A 8 12.78 53.24 -13.25
N MET A 9 11.89 53.80 -12.42
CA MET A 9 11.72 53.39 -11.06
C MET A 9 11.46 51.87 -11.06
N MET A 10 12.41 51.09 -10.54
CA MET A 10 12.20 49.69 -10.24
C MET A 10 11.02 49.61 -9.27
N GLN A 11 9.89 49.13 -9.78
CA GLN A 11 8.78 48.76 -8.93
C GLN A 11 9.25 47.60 -8.04
N ASP A 12 9.19 47.82 -6.73
CA ASP A 12 9.47 46.82 -5.68
C ASP A 12 8.34 45.80 -5.66
N GLN A 13 8.25 44.97 -6.73
CA GLN A 13 7.30 43.87 -6.83
C GLN A 13 8.06 42.58 -6.70
N CYS A 14 7.54 41.71 -5.82
CA CYS A 14 8.08 40.35 -5.65
C CYS A 14 8.02 39.64 -7.02
N PRO A 15 9.16 39.17 -7.55
CA PRO A 15 9.17 38.46 -8.83
C PRO A 15 8.41 37.12 -8.66
N VAL A 16 7.36 36.94 -9.47
CA VAL A 16 6.63 35.69 -9.56
C VAL A 16 7.13 34.93 -10.78
N MET A 17 7.72 33.77 -10.55
CA MET A 17 8.09 32.83 -11.61
C MET A 17 7.02 31.75 -11.71
N HIS A 18 6.42 31.58 -12.87
CA HIS A 18 5.48 30.50 -13.15
C HIS A 18 6.19 29.45 -14.02
N SER A 19 6.24 28.22 -13.53
CA SER A 19 6.71 27.06 -14.29
C SER A 19 5.59 26.05 -14.42
N THR A 20 5.43 25.47 -15.61
CA THR A 20 4.48 24.38 -15.85
C THR A 20 5.25 23.08 -15.86
N VAL A 21 4.85 22.13 -15.00
CA VAL A 21 5.37 20.76 -15.00
C VAL A 21 4.30 19.85 -15.60
N THR A 22 4.66 19.09 -16.62
CA THR A 22 3.78 18.06 -17.19
C THR A 22 4.06 16.74 -16.49
N THR A 23 3.03 16.11 -15.93
CA THR A 23 3.10 14.84 -15.25
C THR A 23 2.26 13.82 -16.00
N ASN A 24 2.79 12.64 -16.27
CA ASN A 24 2.02 11.52 -16.82
C ASN A 24 1.39 10.70 -15.71
N VAL A 25 0.19 10.17 -15.97
CA VAL A 25 -0.49 9.21 -15.10
C VAL A 25 -0.78 7.98 -15.93
N PHE A 26 -0.27 6.84 -15.48
CA PHE A 26 -0.45 5.55 -16.14
C PHE A 26 -1.34 4.66 -15.27
N ASP A 27 -2.43 4.13 -15.82
CA ASP A 27 -3.30 3.17 -15.16
C ASP A 27 -2.99 1.76 -15.67
N ILE A 28 -2.57 0.88 -14.74
CA ILE A 28 -2.34 -0.55 -15.00
C ILE A 28 -3.44 -1.31 -14.28
N ILE A 29 -4.37 -1.87 -15.05
CA ILE A 29 -5.55 -2.58 -14.52
C ILE A 29 -5.21 -4.06 -14.37
N LEU A 30 -5.32 -4.56 -13.14
CA LEU A 30 -5.11 -5.96 -12.76
C LEU A 30 -6.41 -6.52 -12.18
N ASP A 31 -7.40 -6.76 -13.07
CA ASP A 31 -8.75 -7.24 -12.75
C ASP A 31 -9.00 -8.68 -13.20
N ASP A 32 -7.97 -9.40 -13.63
CA ASP A 32 -7.96 -10.82 -13.96
C ASP A 32 -6.78 -11.49 -13.24
N ASN A 33 -6.75 -12.81 -13.23
CA ASN A 33 -5.64 -13.58 -12.65
C ASN A 33 -4.29 -13.09 -13.15
N ILE A 34 -3.31 -12.98 -12.26
CA ILE A 34 -1.95 -12.61 -12.62
C ILE A 34 -1.35 -13.69 -13.51
N ARG A 35 -1.14 -13.34 -14.77
CA ARG A 35 -0.62 -14.19 -15.84
C ARG A 35 0.90 -14.21 -15.87
N GLU A 36 1.48 -14.91 -16.84
CA GLU A 36 2.92 -14.97 -17.08
C GLU A 36 3.52 -13.59 -17.41
N PRO A 37 4.82 -13.36 -17.13
CA PRO A 37 5.48 -12.06 -17.34
C PRO A 37 5.39 -11.55 -18.78
N SER A 38 5.30 -12.45 -19.76
CA SER A 38 5.18 -12.08 -21.18
C SER A 38 3.91 -11.30 -21.50
N TYR A 39 2.85 -11.49 -20.73
CA TYR A 39 1.59 -10.75 -20.86
C TYR A 39 1.73 -9.27 -20.45
N TYR A 40 2.62 -8.97 -19.54
CA TYR A 40 2.77 -7.63 -18.94
C TYR A 40 3.91 -6.78 -19.54
N ARG A 41 4.44 -7.14 -20.72
CA ARG A 41 5.58 -6.43 -21.33
C ARG A 41 5.37 -4.93 -21.46
N ASP A 42 4.17 -4.51 -21.90
CA ASP A 42 3.83 -3.10 -22.07
C ASP A 42 3.72 -2.39 -20.70
N ALA A 43 3.09 -3.03 -19.73
CA ALA A 43 3.05 -2.52 -18.35
C ALA A 43 4.46 -2.40 -17.76
N PHE A 44 5.31 -3.40 -17.93
CA PHE A 44 6.71 -3.35 -17.47
C PHE A 44 7.51 -2.25 -18.17
N GLN A 45 7.18 -1.94 -19.42
CA GLN A 45 7.82 -0.85 -20.14
C GLN A 45 7.46 0.52 -19.56
N VAL A 46 6.22 0.70 -19.06
CA VAL A 46 5.80 1.91 -18.35
C VAL A 46 6.71 2.16 -17.14
N PHE A 47 6.94 1.17 -16.28
CA PHE A 47 7.83 1.33 -15.12
C PHE A 47 9.25 1.74 -15.49
N ARG A 48 9.79 1.21 -16.61
CA ARG A 48 11.16 1.51 -17.06
C ARG A 48 11.30 2.88 -17.70
N GLN A 49 10.22 3.46 -18.20
CA GLN A 49 10.24 4.74 -18.94
C GLN A 49 9.69 5.90 -18.11
N ALA A 50 8.93 5.62 -17.08
CA ALA A 50 8.37 6.63 -16.21
C ALA A 50 9.48 7.41 -15.49
N GLN A 51 9.30 8.71 -15.38
CA GLN A 51 10.27 9.65 -14.84
C GLN A 51 9.82 10.20 -13.49
N GLN A 52 10.72 10.88 -12.81
CA GLN A 52 10.39 11.58 -11.58
C GLN A 52 9.22 12.56 -11.79
N GLY A 53 8.20 12.45 -10.95
CA GLY A 53 6.96 13.22 -11.04
C GLY A 53 5.83 12.50 -11.78
N ASP A 54 6.11 11.46 -12.58
CA ASP A 54 5.08 10.60 -13.15
C ASP A 54 4.42 9.72 -12.07
N LYS A 55 3.19 9.27 -12.35
CA LYS A 55 2.41 8.42 -11.45
C LYS A 55 1.98 7.15 -12.16
N ILE A 56 2.21 6.00 -11.52
CA ILE A 56 1.74 4.70 -11.97
C ILE A 56 0.70 4.23 -10.97
N ARG A 57 -0.56 4.06 -11.42
CA ARG A 57 -1.64 3.57 -10.58
C ARG A 57 -1.95 2.12 -10.97
N MET A 58 -1.74 1.20 -10.05
CA MET A 58 -2.10 -0.21 -10.22
C MET A 58 -3.47 -0.44 -9.59
N ILE A 59 -4.45 -0.75 -10.41
CA ILE A 59 -5.83 -0.97 -9.99
C ILE A 59 -6.02 -2.47 -9.80
N LEU A 60 -6.24 -2.89 -8.56
CA LEU A 60 -6.23 -4.29 -8.15
C LEU A 60 -7.63 -4.78 -7.80
N ASN A 61 -8.08 -5.82 -8.50
CA ASN A 61 -9.28 -6.59 -8.19
C ASN A 61 -9.12 -8.01 -8.75
N ASN A 62 -8.28 -8.84 -8.10
CA ASN A 62 -8.02 -10.19 -8.58
C ASN A 62 -7.60 -11.15 -7.45
N SER A 63 -7.77 -12.44 -7.70
CA SER A 63 -7.46 -13.52 -6.75
C SER A 63 -5.98 -13.94 -6.72
N GLY A 64 -5.09 -13.19 -7.39
CA GLY A 64 -3.67 -13.53 -7.48
C GLY A 64 -3.30 -14.31 -8.72
N GLY A 65 -2.27 -15.14 -8.65
CA GLY A 65 -1.79 -15.94 -9.76
C GLY A 65 -0.28 -16.14 -9.77
N ARG A 66 0.39 -15.82 -10.88
CA ARG A 66 1.81 -16.11 -11.09
C ARG A 66 2.72 -15.26 -10.23
N LEU A 67 3.47 -15.95 -9.36
CA LEU A 67 4.42 -15.31 -8.44
C LEU A 67 5.60 -14.66 -9.17
N ASP A 68 6.08 -15.25 -10.29
CA ASP A 68 7.16 -14.68 -11.08
C ASP A 68 6.79 -13.30 -11.67
N SER A 69 5.56 -13.11 -12.09
CA SER A 69 5.07 -11.79 -12.52
C SER A 69 4.96 -10.80 -11.37
N ALA A 70 4.49 -11.25 -10.20
CA ALA A 70 4.47 -10.40 -9.00
C ALA A 70 5.88 -9.94 -8.62
N VAL A 71 6.86 -10.83 -8.64
CA VAL A 71 8.27 -10.48 -8.39
C VAL A 71 8.80 -9.48 -9.43
N CYS A 72 8.42 -9.62 -10.72
CA CYS A 72 8.78 -8.64 -11.74
C CYS A 72 8.21 -7.24 -11.41
N PHE A 73 6.94 -7.15 -11.02
CA PHE A 73 6.34 -5.88 -10.61
C PHE A 73 7.06 -5.27 -9.39
N VAL A 74 7.31 -6.08 -8.35
CA VAL A 74 8.02 -5.64 -7.15
C VAL A 74 9.40 -5.06 -7.47
N ASN A 75 10.18 -5.75 -8.31
CA ASN A 75 11.50 -5.26 -8.70
C ASN A 75 11.40 -3.95 -9.50
N LEU A 76 10.45 -3.85 -10.43
CA LEU A 76 10.22 -2.63 -11.21
C LEU A 76 9.74 -1.46 -10.35
N MET A 77 8.90 -1.70 -9.33
CA MET A 77 8.52 -0.67 -8.37
C MET A 77 9.70 -0.11 -7.59
N LYS A 78 10.69 -0.96 -7.27
CA LYS A 78 11.92 -0.54 -6.57
C LYS A 78 12.90 0.23 -7.46
N GLU A 79 12.81 0.06 -8.79
CA GLU A 79 13.73 0.66 -9.76
C GLU A 79 13.16 1.94 -10.42
N THR A 80 11.84 2.11 -10.46
CA THR A 80 11.21 3.25 -11.13
C THR A 80 11.39 4.54 -10.35
N GLU A 81 11.55 5.65 -11.08
CA GLU A 81 11.58 7.00 -10.49
C GLU A 81 10.17 7.57 -10.26
N ALA A 82 9.13 6.93 -10.81
CA ALA A 82 7.75 7.34 -10.65
C ALA A 82 7.17 6.92 -9.30
N GLU A 83 6.19 7.68 -8.81
CA GLU A 83 5.42 7.30 -7.65
C GLU A 83 4.38 6.23 -8.00
N VAL A 84 4.43 5.07 -7.33
CA VAL A 84 3.54 3.92 -7.59
C VAL A 84 2.44 3.85 -6.56
N PHE A 85 1.20 3.82 -7.03
CA PHE A 85 -0.01 3.68 -6.24
C PHE A 85 -0.61 2.30 -6.43
N ALA A 86 -0.97 1.61 -5.36
CA ALA A 86 -1.84 0.44 -5.40
C ALA A 86 -3.24 0.85 -4.93
N ILE A 87 -4.23 0.65 -5.78
CA ILE A 87 -5.65 0.93 -5.49
C ILE A 87 -6.37 -0.42 -5.38
N LEU A 88 -6.75 -0.78 -4.16
CA LEU A 88 -7.44 -2.02 -3.86
C LEU A 88 -8.95 -1.79 -4.04
N GLU A 89 -9.48 -2.14 -5.21
CA GLU A 89 -10.91 -1.94 -5.53
C GLU A 89 -11.80 -3.10 -5.09
N GLY A 90 -11.22 -4.29 -4.88
CA GLY A 90 -11.94 -5.48 -4.50
C GLY A 90 -10.98 -6.54 -3.95
N GLU A 91 -11.00 -7.74 -4.55
CA GLU A 91 -10.09 -8.82 -4.16
C GLU A 91 -8.63 -8.44 -4.44
N THR A 92 -7.78 -8.57 -3.42
CA THR A 92 -6.33 -8.39 -3.52
C THR A 92 -5.66 -9.58 -2.86
N HIS A 93 -5.76 -10.75 -3.49
CA HIS A 93 -5.39 -12.00 -2.88
C HIS A 93 -4.05 -12.55 -3.40
N SER A 94 -3.33 -13.31 -2.55
CA SER A 94 -2.14 -14.07 -2.94
C SER A 94 -1.07 -13.18 -3.61
N ALA A 95 -0.66 -13.46 -4.83
CA ALA A 95 0.31 -12.68 -5.58
C ALA A 95 -0.08 -11.18 -5.74
N ALA A 96 -1.37 -10.86 -5.75
CA ALA A 96 -1.85 -9.47 -5.80
C ALA A 96 -1.53 -8.71 -4.50
N SER A 97 -1.61 -9.35 -3.33
CA SER A 97 -1.24 -8.72 -2.06
C SER A 97 0.27 -8.41 -1.99
N ILE A 98 1.11 -9.26 -2.61
CA ILE A 98 2.55 -9.01 -2.73
C ILE A 98 2.80 -7.75 -3.57
N ILE A 99 2.10 -7.60 -4.70
CA ILE A 99 2.19 -6.41 -5.54
C ILE A 99 1.73 -5.18 -4.76
N ALA A 100 0.55 -5.25 -4.12
CA ALA A 100 -0.05 -4.13 -3.41
C ALA A 100 0.87 -3.58 -2.30
N LEU A 101 1.41 -4.45 -1.45
CA LEU A 101 2.20 -4.05 -0.28
C LEU A 101 3.62 -3.55 -0.62
N ASN A 102 4.06 -3.67 -1.87
CA ASN A 102 5.32 -3.11 -2.34
C ASN A 102 5.13 -1.76 -3.08
N ALA A 103 3.90 -1.25 -3.23
CA ALA A 103 3.65 0.07 -3.77
C ALA A 103 4.05 1.19 -2.78
N HIS A 104 4.36 2.38 -3.31
CA HIS A 104 4.74 3.54 -2.50
C HIS A 104 3.55 4.11 -1.71
N VAL A 105 2.36 4.09 -2.33
CA VAL A 105 1.10 4.55 -1.74
C VAL A 105 0.04 3.49 -1.93
N ILE A 106 -0.71 3.17 -0.88
CA ILE A 106 -1.77 2.15 -0.94
C ILE A 106 -3.10 2.80 -0.57
N GLN A 107 -4.09 2.63 -1.44
CA GLN A 107 -5.45 3.12 -1.23
C GLN A 107 -6.42 1.94 -1.17
N VAL A 108 -7.07 1.76 -0.03
CA VAL A 108 -8.07 0.72 0.18
C VAL A 108 -9.46 1.29 -0.07
N LYS A 109 -10.23 0.64 -0.93
CA LYS A 109 -11.64 0.99 -1.17
C LYS A 109 -12.55 0.23 -0.22
N PRO A 110 -13.76 0.75 0.09
CA PRO A 110 -14.74 0.03 0.88
C PRO A 110 -15.04 -1.36 0.32
N TYR A 111 -15.11 -2.35 1.21
CA TYR A 111 -15.33 -3.77 0.88
C TYR A 111 -14.19 -4.46 0.12
N ALA A 112 -13.03 -3.82 -0.04
CA ALA A 112 -11.84 -4.52 -0.51
C ALA A 112 -11.45 -5.61 0.49
N SER A 113 -10.84 -6.67 -0.01
CA SER A 113 -10.37 -7.78 0.83
C SER A 113 -8.95 -8.19 0.44
N MET A 114 -8.20 -8.67 1.41
CA MET A 114 -6.87 -9.21 1.17
C MET A 114 -6.77 -10.62 1.71
N MET A 115 -6.14 -11.51 0.92
CA MET A 115 -5.82 -12.85 1.39
C MET A 115 -4.34 -13.12 1.19
N ILE A 116 -3.71 -13.58 2.26
CA ILE A 116 -2.28 -13.87 2.33
C ILE A 116 -2.10 -15.35 2.64
N HIS A 117 -1.29 -16.02 1.82
CA HIS A 117 -0.96 -17.42 2.01
C HIS A 117 0.43 -17.76 1.45
N HIS A 118 0.95 -18.91 1.81
CA HIS A 118 2.17 -19.45 1.21
C HIS A 118 1.91 -19.84 -0.26
N ALA A 119 2.88 -19.56 -1.14
CA ALA A 119 2.73 -19.89 -2.56
C ALA A 119 2.65 -21.39 -2.78
N SER A 120 1.68 -21.80 -3.62
CA SER A 120 1.58 -23.17 -4.11
C SER A 120 2.43 -23.35 -5.38
N PHE A 121 3.19 -24.42 -5.45
CA PHE A 121 3.96 -24.74 -6.65
C PHE A 121 3.95 -26.24 -6.92
N GLY A 122 4.14 -26.60 -8.20
CA GLY A 122 4.30 -27.99 -8.62
C GLY A 122 5.75 -28.25 -9.08
N SER A 123 6.22 -29.46 -8.89
CA SER A 123 7.53 -29.90 -9.39
C SER A 123 7.43 -31.29 -9.99
N GLY A 124 8.23 -31.54 -11.01
CA GLY A 124 8.32 -32.84 -11.68
C GLY A 124 9.76 -33.17 -12.08
N GLY A 125 10.05 -34.47 -12.24
CA GLY A 125 11.38 -34.97 -12.62
C GLY A 125 11.86 -36.12 -11.75
N THR A 126 13.18 -36.31 -11.66
CA THR A 126 13.76 -37.31 -10.75
C THR A 126 13.54 -36.90 -9.29
N VAL A 127 13.56 -37.86 -8.36
CA VAL A 127 13.36 -37.59 -6.94
C VAL A 127 14.32 -36.50 -6.44
N GLN A 128 15.60 -36.60 -6.79
CA GLN A 128 16.60 -35.61 -6.35
C GLN A 128 16.29 -34.21 -6.91
N ASN A 129 15.98 -34.09 -8.21
CA ASN A 129 15.64 -32.80 -8.83
C ASN A 129 14.38 -32.18 -8.18
N VAL A 130 13.37 -33.01 -7.86
CA VAL A 130 12.16 -32.54 -7.17
C VAL A 130 12.50 -32.03 -5.77
N MET A 131 13.30 -32.75 -5.00
CA MET A 131 13.70 -32.33 -3.65
C MET A 131 14.52 -31.04 -3.68
N ASP A 132 15.48 -30.93 -4.59
CA ASP A 132 16.32 -29.74 -4.72
C ASP A 132 15.47 -28.51 -5.13
N HIS A 133 14.54 -28.70 -6.07
CA HIS A 133 13.62 -27.63 -6.49
C HIS A 133 12.66 -27.21 -5.36
N VAL A 134 12.08 -28.15 -4.63
CA VAL A 134 11.23 -27.87 -3.49
C VAL A 134 11.97 -27.08 -2.42
N ASN A 135 13.18 -27.53 -2.04
CA ASN A 135 13.98 -26.87 -1.03
C ASN A 135 14.39 -25.44 -1.44
N PHE A 136 14.76 -25.26 -2.71
CA PHE A 136 15.11 -23.94 -3.24
C PHE A 136 13.90 -23.00 -3.24
N THR A 137 12.79 -23.44 -3.84
CA THR A 137 11.56 -22.63 -3.97
C THR A 137 10.97 -22.28 -2.62
N SER A 138 10.95 -23.22 -1.66
CA SER A 138 10.47 -22.96 -0.30
C SER A 138 11.26 -21.83 0.37
N LYS A 139 12.60 -21.87 0.30
CA LYS A 139 13.46 -20.82 0.88
C LYS A 139 13.23 -19.46 0.22
N GLN A 140 13.11 -19.43 -1.12
CA GLN A 140 12.86 -18.18 -1.84
C GLN A 140 11.48 -17.57 -1.52
N THR A 141 10.46 -18.42 -1.43
CA THR A 141 9.10 -17.97 -1.09
C THR A 141 9.02 -17.50 0.36
N GLU A 142 9.65 -18.22 1.30
CA GLU A 142 9.72 -17.78 2.69
C GLU A 142 10.39 -16.41 2.83
N ARG A 143 11.52 -16.20 2.14
CA ARG A 143 12.20 -14.92 2.12
C ARG A 143 11.28 -13.81 1.57
N LEU A 144 10.62 -14.04 0.45
CA LEU A 144 9.70 -13.08 -0.16
C LEU A 144 8.54 -12.73 0.78
N ILE A 145 7.96 -13.72 1.45
CA ILE A 145 6.88 -13.54 2.44
C ILE A 145 7.37 -12.66 3.59
N ARG A 146 8.51 -13.00 4.21
CA ARG A 146 9.06 -12.23 5.33
C ARG A 146 9.39 -10.79 4.92
N GLU A 147 9.98 -10.56 3.74
CA GLU A 147 10.32 -9.23 3.26
C GLU A 147 9.07 -8.40 2.90
N THR A 148 8.08 -9.01 2.23
CA THR A 148 6.87 -8.31 1.78
C THR A 148 5.96 -7.92 2.92
N TYR A 149 5.71 -8.87 3.85
CA TYR A 149 4.73 -8.68 4.91
C TYR A 149 5.35 -8.21 6.23
N LYS A 150 6.65 -7.88 6.24
CA LYS A 150 7.30 -7.23 7.38
C LYS A 150 6.52 -5.99 7.82
N PHE A 151 6.25 -5.86 9.11
CA PHE A 151 5.45 -4.79 9.72
C PHE A 151 3.94 -4.78 9.37
N PHE A 152 3.51 -5.49 8.34
CA PHE A 152 2.09 -5.66 8.02
C PHE A 152 1.47 -6.84 8.77
N LEU A 153 2.23 -7.91 8.96
CA LEU A 153 1.88 -9.06 9.79
C LEU A 153 2.78 -9.12 11.01
N THR A 154 2.25 -9.66 12.11
CA THR A 154 3.05 -10.02 13.28
C THR A 154 3.96 -11.22 12.97
N GLU A 155 5.04 -11.38 13.71
CA GLU A 155 5.94 -12.55 13.56
C GLU A 155 5.21 -13.89 13.71
N SER A 156 4.21 -13.97 14.61
CA SER A 156 3.39 -15.16 14.77
C SER A 156 2.55 -15.46 13.54
N GLU A 157 1.95 -14.43 12.92
CA GLU A 157 1.18 -14.56 11.68
C GLU A 157 2.07 -14.93 10.49
N LEU A 158 3.28 -14.35 10.39
CA LEU A 158 4.27 -14.73 9.37
C LEU A 158 4.61 -16.22 9.47
N ASP A 159 4.84 -16.71 10.69
CA ASP A 159 5.11 -18.14 10.91
C ASP A 159 3.89 -19.01 10.58
N GLU A 160 2.67 -18.54 10.82
CA GLU A 160 1.44 -19.25 10.43
C GLU A 160 1.31 -19.31 8.89
N VAL A 161 1.57 -18.22 8.17
CA VAL A 161 1.56 -18.20 6.70
C VAL A 161 2.60 -19.18 6.14
N ILE A 162 3.81 -19.19 6.70
CA ILE A 162 4.88 -20.11 6.28
C ILE A 162 4.48 -21.57 6.53
N ARG A 163 3.66 -21.84 7.55
CA ARG A 163 3.07 -23.16 7.83
C ARG A 163 1.79 -23.45 7.03
N ASN A 164 1.55 -22.73 5.94
CA ASN A 164 0.42 -22.87 5.03
C ASN A 164 -0.96 -22.52 5.63
N ARG A 165 -1.02 -21.57 6.56
CA ARG A 165 -2.29 -20.96 6.96
C ARG A 165 -2.60 -19.76 6.08
N GLU A 166 -3.88 -19.54 5.84
CA GLU A 166 -4.38 -18.38 5.13
C GLU A 166 -4.82 -17.31 6.12
N ILE A 167 -4.49 -16.06 5.83
CA ILE A 167 -4.95 -14.90 6.57
C ILE A 167 -5.86 -14.09 5.64
N TRP A 168 -7.10 -13.89 6.09
CA TRP A 168 -8.12 -13.13 5.38
C TRP A 168 -8.39 -11.83 6.11
N LEU A 169 -8.35 -10.70 5.41
CA LEU A 169 -8.49 -9.37 5.98
C LEU A 169 -9.58 -8.59 5.25
N THR A 170 -10.39 -7.87 6.02
CA THR A 170 -11.35 -6.87 5.55
C THR A 170 -10.63 -5.57 5.23
N ASP A 171 -11.32 -4.65 4.54
CA ASP A 171 -10.83 -3.30 4.25
C ASP A 171 -10.43 -2.52 5.52
N GLU A 172 -11.19 -2.66 6.61
CA GLU A 172 -10.90 -2.02 7.90
C GLU A 172 -9.59 -2.58 8.49
N GLU A 173 -9.45 -3.92 8.57
CA GLU A 173 -8.25 -4.58 9.08
C GLU A 173 -7.00 -4.29 8.21
N ILE A 174 -7.17 -4.19 6.90
CA ILE A 174 -6.09 -3.77 5.99
C ILE A 174 -5.64 -2.35 6.31
N GLY A 175 -6.59 -1.42 6.50
CA GLY A 175 -6.31 -0.02 6.83
C GLY A 175 -5.50 0.11 8.11
N GLU A 176 -5.96 -0.52 9.21
CA GLU A 176 -5.27 -0.51 10.50
C GLU A 176 -3.83 -1.03 10.40
N ARG A 177 -3.63 -2.12 9.66
CA ARG A 177 -2.29 -2.72 9.47
C ARG A 177 -1.38 -1.87 8.59
N LEU A 178 -1.93 -1.17 7.58
CA LEU A 178 -1.16 -0.25 6.75
C LEU A 178 -0.65 0.94 7.55
N ASP A 179 -1.47 1.51 8.44
CA ASP A 179 -1.05 2.60 9.31
C ASP A 179 0.17 2.18 10.15
N LEU A 180 0.11 1.02 10.81
CA LEU A 180 1.22 0.48 11.58
C LEU A 180 2.46 0.20 10.72
N MET A 181 2.26 -0.36 9.52
CA MET A 181 3.36 -0.65 8.59
C MET A 181 4.08 0.62 8.13
N PHE A 182 3.34 1.68 7.80
CA PHE A 182 3.94 2.95 7.36
C PHE A 182 4.62 3.68 8.51
N GLU A 183 4.07 3.66 9.72
CA GLU A 183 4.72 4.17 10.92
C GLU A 183 6.06 3.46 11.16
N ALA A 184 6.06 2.12 11.11
CA ALA A 184 7.27 1.32 11.32
C ALA A 184 8.33 1.53 10.22
N ARG A 185 7.92 1.64 8.95
CA ARG A 185 8.85 1.94 7.83
C ARG A 185 9.45 3.33 7.92
N GLY A 186 8.70 4.32 8.40
CA GLY A 186 9.19 5.69 8.62
C GLY A 186 10.18 5.80 9.78
N SER A 187 10.19 4.85 10.71
CA SER A 187 11.11 4.80 11.85
C SER A 187 12.39 3.98 11.56
N GLU A 188 12.47 3.26 10.43
CA GLU A 188 13.72 2.57 10.06
C GLU A 188 14.81 3.58 9.67
N PRO A 189 16.06 3.42 10.16
CA PRO A 189 17.16 4.29 9.77
C PRO A 189 17.39 4.21 8.26
N CYS A 190 17.57 5.37 7.63
CA CYS A 190 17.85 5.45 6.20
C CYS A 190 19.17 4.75 5.86
N ASP A 191 19.13 3.75 4.99
CA ASP A 191 20.32 3.03 4.48
C ASP A 191 21.04 3.83 3.35
N CYS A 192 20.84 5.14 3.31
CA CYS A 192 21.42 6.00 2.26
C CYS A 192 22.91 6.26 2.43
N GLY A 193 23.52 5.87 3.55
CA GLY A 193 24.93 6.12 3.86
C GLY A 193 25.29 7.58 4.06
N ASP A 194 24.31 8.48 4.12
CA ASP A 194 24.49 9.91 4.40
C ASP A 194 24.46 10.17 5.91
N PRO A 195 25.60 10.57 6.54
CA PRO A 195 25.65 10.86 7.97
C PRO A 195 24.82 12.09 8.39
N SER A 196 24.28 12.87 7.43
CA SER A 196 23.39 14.00 7.71
C SER A 196 21.91 13.61 7.66
N CYS A 197 21.58 12.38 7.29
CA CYS A 197 20.22 11.82 7.32
C CYS A 197 19.88 11.40 8.76
N GLY A 198 19.97 12.35 9.72
CA GLY A 198 19.64 12.13 11.11
C GLY A 198 18.12 12.19 11.28
N ILE A 199 17.49 11.05 11.57
CA ILE A 199 16.26 11.05 12.35
C ILE A 199 16.66 11.53 13.73
N GLU A 200 16.09 12.65 14.23
CA GLU A 200 16.18 13.00 15.63
C GLU A 200 15.67 11.79 16.42
N GLU A 201 16.55 11.18 17.20
CA GLU A 201 16.20 10.09 18.12
C GLU A 201 15.29 10.65 19.22
N ASP A 202 13.99 10.79 18.90
CA ASP A 202 13.02 10.80 19.97
C ASP A 202 13.00 9.37 20.54
N GLU A 203 13.49 9.23 21.78
CA GLU A 203 13.52 8.00 22.58
C GLU A 203 12.10 7.47 22.87
N PHE A 204 11.32 7.18 21.82
CA PHE A 204 10.06 6.46 21.97
C PHE A 204 10.27 5.01 21.53
N SER A 205 10.33 4.12 22.51
CA SER A 205 10.38 2.69 22.22
C SER A 205 9.04 2.24 21.60
N LEU A 206 9.09 1.29 20.68
CA LEU A 206 7.90 0.70 20.08
C LEU A 206 6.94 0.13 21.14
N GLU A 207 7.51 -0.32 22.28
CA GLU A 207 6.78 -0.81 23.45
C GLU A 207 5.98 0.30 24.13
N ASP A 208 6.48 1.53 24.19
CA ASP A 208 5.79 2.68 24.79
C ASP A 208 4.59 3.10 23.95
N VAL A 209 4.72 3.10 22.60
CA VAL A 209 3.62 3.43 21.67
C VAL A 209 2.52 2.36 21.70
N ILE A 210 2.89 1.08 21.79
CA ILE A 210 1.93 -0.02 21.93
C ILE A 210 1.23 0.06 23.27
N GLN A 211 1.97 0.33 24.36
CA GLN A 211 1.41 0.44 25.70
C GLN A 211 0.44 1.63 25.81
N GLU A 212 0.76 2.78 25.22
CA GLU A 212 -0.13 3.94 25.20
C GLU A 212 -1.44 3.66 24.46
N LYS A 213 -1.38 2.98 23.30
CA LYS A 213 -2.58 2.58 22.53
C LYS A 213 -3.42 1.52 23.27
N VAL A 214 -2.78 0.58 23.97
CA VAL A 214 -3.46 -0.41 24.80
C VAL A 214 -4.15 0.28 25.98
N ASP A 215 -3.47 1.19 26.66
CA ASP A 215 -4.03 1.94 27.81
C ASP A 215 -5.19 2.84 27.37
N ALA A 216 -5.09 3.48 26.20
CA ALA A 216 -6.19 4.26 25.60
C ALA A 216 -7.41 3.39 25.25
N ALA A 217 -7.20 2.21 24.68
CA ALA A 217 -8.28 1.27 24.36
C ALA A 217 -8.95 0.74 25.64
N VAL A 218 -8.18 0.41 26.67
CA VAL A 218 -8.68 -0.01 27.99
C VAL A 218 -9.48 1.12 28.65
N ALA A 219 -8.99 2.36 28.59
CA ALA A 219 -9.70 3.52 29.14
C ALA A 219 -11.04 3.77 28.42
N LEU A 220 -11.09 3.59 27.09
CA LEU A 220 -12.32 3.69 26.28
C LEU A 220 -13.31 2.59 26.61
N ALA A 221 -12.84 1.36 26.86
CA ALA A 221 -13.66 0.22 27.23
C ALA A 221 -14.24 0.35 28.67
N LEU A 222 -13.50 0.97 29.58
CA LEU A 222 -13.92 1.20 30.96
C LEU A 222 -14.86 2.40 31.11
N ASN A 223 -14.77 3.40 30.21
CA ASN A 223 -15.60 4.60 30.19
C ASN A 223 -16.16 4.86 28.77
N PRO A 224 -17.10 4.06 28.28
CA PRO A 224 -17.68 4.28 26.96
C PRO A 224 -18.38 5.65 26.91
N PRO A 225 -18.24 6.42 25.81
CA PRO A 225 -18.91 7.70 25.68
C PRO A 225 -20.43 7.52 25.80
N VAL A 226 -21.05 8.32 26.67
CA VAL A 226 -22.51 8.28 26.91
C VAL A 226 -23.23 8.66 25.62
N GLU A 227 -23.87 7.69 24.99
CA GLU A 227 -24.73 7.94 23.83
C GLU A 227 -25.85 8.94 24.18
N LYS A 228 -25.78 10.14 23.64
CA LYS A 228 -26.92 11.07 23.66
C LYS A 228 -28.04 10.47 22.85
N LYS A 229 -29.07 9.91 23.51
CA LYS A 229 -30.32 9.44 22.87
C LYS A 229 -30.90 10.56 22.01
N LYS A 230 -30.89 10.37 20.68
CA LYS A 230 -31.64 11.23 19.75
C LYS A 230 -33.11 11.14 20.09
N ALA A 231 -33.72 12.29 20.43
CA ALA A 231 -35.15 12.42 20.67
C ALA A 231 -35.94 11.90 19.46
N SER A 232 -36.84 10.97 19.70
CA SER A 232 -37.74 10.40 18.70
C SER A 232 -38.70 11.47 18.16
N ARG A 233 -38.68 11.69 16.84
CA ARG A 233 -39.67 12.49 16.12
C ARG A 233 -41.06 11.83 16.22
N PRO A 234 -42.17 12.56 16.50
CA PRO A 234 -43.48 11.98 16.55
C PRO A 234 -43.92 11.51 15.16
N LYS A 235 -44.47 10.30 15.09
CA LYS A 235 -45.05 9.71 13.87
C LYS A 235 -46.28 10.52 13.43
N LYS A 236 -46.24 11.09 12.21
CA LYS A 236 -47.43 11.62 11.52
C LYS A 236 -48.36 10.46 11.18
N LYS A 237 -49.62 10.53 11.66
CA LYS A 237 -50.72 9.65 11.23
C LYS A 237 -51.03 9.94 9.76
N THR A 238 -50.87 8.92 8.92
CA THR A 238 -51.36 8.95 7.53
C THR A 238 -52.79 8.41 7.52
N GLU A 239 -53.73 9.26 7.23
CA GLU A 239 -55.13 8.86 6.92
C GLU A 239 -55.16 8.28 5.51
N LEU A 240 -55.79 7.12 5.37
CA LEU A 240 -56.04 6.46 4.09
C LEU A 240 -57.27 7.11 3.43
N PRO A 241 -57.25 7.38 2.10
CA PRO A 241 -58.44 7.82 1.39
C PRO A 241 -59.39 6.63 1.16
N VAL A 242 -60.64 6.84 1.51
CA VAL A 242 -61.77 5.96 1.17
C VAL A 242 -62.07 6.15 -0.32
N VAL A 243 -62.09 5.03 -1.08
CA VAL A 243 -62.60 4.99 -2.46
C VAL A 243 -64.06 4.59 -2.41
N LEU A 244 -64.89 5.43 -2.99
CA LEU A 244 -66.23 5.11 -3.46
C LEU A 244 -66.15 4.63 -4.91
#